data_49e7461e07c59a1ca2e54eb63593bfd0
#
_entry.id   49e7461e07c59a1ca2e54eb63593bfd0
#
_cell.length_a   1.000
_cell.length_b   1.000
_cell.length_c   1.000
_cell.angle_alpha   90.00
_cell.angle_beta   90.00
_cell.angle_gamma   90.00
#
_symmetry.space_group_name_H-M   'P 1'
#
loop_
_entity.id
_entity.type
_entity.pdbx_description
1 polymer ?
#
loop_
_entity_poly.entity_id
_entity_poly.type
_entity_poly.pdbx_seq_one_letter_code
_entity_poly.pdbx_strand_id
1 'polypeptide(L)'
;MPDSRLIAHLDMDAFYASVELLRYPELRGMPVVIGGGRRHQPMPRADGTREYARLRDYAGRGVITTSTYEARALGVHSGMGVMKAAALAPNAILLPIDFDEYRKYSRLFKAAVRAVAPLVEDRGIDEIYIDITELPGAQADGGRAVGQALKDTVRAATGLSCSVGITPNKLLSKICSDLDKPDGLTVLAPDGLAARIWPLAAKKVNGIGPKATSKLAALGIHTVGDVAAASPVMLVEHFGKSFGAWLVEASHGRDERPVVTFSEPKSISRETTFERDLHAVRDRAALGAIFTELCVRLASDLARKGYASKTIGIKLRFDDFKSVTRDLSLPAHTMDATTIRRAAGECLKRVDLTRRLRLLGVRAGALATLADLVAPQASAASAERPAVHEPQASYSLPLFDDAPPG
;
A
#
# COMPACT_ATOMS: atom_id res chain seq x y z
N MET A 1 -32.08 -15.56 -13.48
CA MET A 1 -30.61 -15.75 -13.59
C MET A 1 -30.08 -15.59 -12.19
N PRO A 2 -29.13 -16.39 -11.69
CA PRO A 2 -28.47 -16.04 -10.44
C PRO A 2 -27.86 -14.67 -10.59
N ASP A 3 -27.97 -13.84 -9.56
CA ASP A 3 -27.42 -12.49 -9.56
C ASP A 3 -25.92 -12.53 -9.89
N SER A 4 -25.47 -11.72 -10.83
CA SER A 4 -24.05 -11.66 -11.17
C SER A 4 -23.32 -10.90 -10.07
N ARG A 5 -22.19 -11.45 -9.63
CA ARG A 5 -21.36 -10.79 -8.62
C ARG A 5 -20.94 -9.39 -9.09
N LEU A 6 -21.11 -8.39 -8.21
CA LEU A 6 -20.75 -7.01 -8.46
C LEU A 6 -19.83 -6.49 -7.35
N ILE A 7 -18.58 -6.27 -7.69
CA ILE A 7 -17.56 -5.75 -6.77
C ILE A 7 -17.15 -4.36 -7.21
N ALA A 8 -17.33 -3.38 -6.31
CA ALA A 8 -16.81 -2.05 -6.49
C ALA A 8 -15.43 -1.91 -5.83
N HIS A 9 -14.48 -1.29 -6.53
CA HIS A 9 -13.26 -0.76 -5.97
C HIS A 9 -13.34 0.76 -5.95
N LEU A 10 -13.26 1.35 -4.77
CA LEU A 10 -13.26 2.79 -4.55
C LEU A 10 -11.87 3.25 -4.12
N ASP A 11 -11.34 4.26 -4.81
CA ASP A 11 -10.00 4.81 -4.59
C ASP A 11 -10.10 6.34 -4.57
N MET A 12 -9.61 6.96 -3.50
CA MET A 12 -9.65 8.41 -3.32
C MET A 12 -8.66 9.10 -4.27
N ASP A 13 -9.11 10.11 -5.00
CA ASP A 13 -8.30 10.80 -6.01
C ASP A 13 -7.17 11.64 -5.38
N ALA A 14 -5.92 11.31 -5.70
CA ALA A 14 -4.72 11.97 -5.20
C ALA A 14 -4.79 12.26 -3.68
N PHE A 15 -5.24 11.28 -2.89
CA PHE A 15 -5.81 11.40 -1.55
C PHE A 15 -5.12 12.43 -0.64
N TYR A 16 -3.83 12.25 -0.32
CA TYR A 16 -3.16 13.19 0.60
C TYR A 16 -3.07 14.61 0.03
N ALA A 17 -2.82 14.74 -1.26
CA ALA A 17 -2.80 16.04 -1.90
C ALA A 17 -4.19 16.69 -1.85
N SER A 18 -5.25 15.93 -2.11
CA SER A 18 -6.63 16.41 -2.04
C SER A 18 -7.02 16.85 -0.63
N VAL A 19 -6.59 16.14 0.41
CA VAL A 19 -6.78 16.56 1.82
C VAL A 19 -6.05 17.87 2.09
N GLU A 20 -4.81 18.04 1.64
CA GLU A 20 -4.09 19.30 1.82
C GLU A 20 -4.73 20.47 1.04
N LEU A 21 -5.30 20.21 -0.14
CA LEU A 21 -6.03 21.23 -0.90
C LEU A 21 -7.35 21.67 -0.26
N LEU A 22 -7.89 20.96 0.72
CA LEU A 22 -8.96 21.46 1.60
C LEU A 22 -8.44 22.48 2.61
N ARG A 23 -7.20 22.31 3.10
CA ARG A 23 -6.53 23.22 4.06
C ARG A 23 -5.91 24.44 3.37
N TYR A 24 -5.47 24.27 2.12
CA TYR A 24 -4.80 25.27 1.30
C TYR A 24 -5.51 25.41 -0.06
N PRO A 25 -6.76 25.91 -0.08
CA PRO A 25 -7.57 25.98 -1.30
C PRO A 25 -6.96 26.87 -2.39
N GLU A 26 -6.09 27.81 -2.01
CA GLU A 26 -5.32 28.67 -2.93
C GLU A 26 -4.32 27.90 -3.80
N LEU A 27 -4.02 26.64 -3.46
CA LEU A 27 -3.12 25.78 -4.22
C LEU A 27 -3.83 24.91 -5.27
N ARG A 28 -5.15 25.02 -5.38
CA ARG A 28 -5.90 24.25 -6.40
C ARG A 28 -5.45 24.63 -7.80
N GLY A 29 -5.30 23.62 -8.67
CA GLY A 29 -4.79 23.80 -10.03
C GLY A 29 -3.28 23.99 -10.13
N MET A 30 -2.56 23.95 -9.01
CA MET A 30 -1.10 24.08 -8.98
C MET A 30 -0.42 22.72 -8.82
N PRO A 31 0.82 22.55 -9.34
CA PRO A 31 1.63 21.36 -9.07
C PRO A 31 2.06 21.36 -7.60
N VAL A 32 1.43 20.49 -6.81
CA VAL A 32 1.70 20.29 -5.38
C VAL A 32 2.16 18.85 -5.15
N VAL A 33 3.14 18.70 -4.27
CA VAL A 33 3.77 17.43 -3.91
C VAL A 33 3.76 17.28 -2.41
N ILE A 34 3.35 16.12 -1.92
CA ILE A 34 3.36 15.78 -0.49
C ILE A 34 4.57 14.89 -0.21
N GLY A 35 5.45 15.33 0.70
CA GLY A 35 6.65 14.56 1.01
C GLY A 35 7.64 15.31 1.88
N GLY A 36 8.88 14.80 1.98
CA GLY A 36 9.99 15.50 2.63
C GLY A 36 9.93 15.61 4.16
N GLY A 37 9.00 14.93 4.83
CA GLY A 37 8.85 15.00 6.28
C GLY A 37 8.17 16.28 6.76
N ARG A 38 8.40 16.67 8.05
CA ARG A 38 7.70 17.80 8.69
C ARG A 38 8.42 19.16 8.55
N ARG A 39 9.54 19.23 7.85
CA ARG A 39 10.44 20.42 7.85
C ARG A 39 9.93 21.59 7.01
N HIS A 40 9.01 21.37 6.08
CA HIS A 40 8.58 22.37 5.08
C HIS A 40 7.14 22.85 5.35
N GLN A 41 6.87 23.29 6.60
CA GLN A 41 5.57 23.86 6.93
C GLN A 41 5.34 25.18 6.20
N PRO A 42 4.12 25.44 5.68
CA PRO A 42 3.75 26.74 5.15
C PRO A 42 3.91 27.84 6.20
N MET A 43 4.57 28.95 5.86
CA MET A 43 4.79 30.06 6.76
C MET A 43 3.82 31.19 6.48
N PRO A 44 3.07 31.71 7.49
CA PRO A 44 2.22 32.87 7.31
C PRO A 44 3.05 34.12 7.05
N ARG A 45 2.59 34.97 6.13
CA ARG A 45 3.14 36.29 5.86
C ARG A 45 2.32 37.40 6.53
N ALA A 46 2.90 38.58 6.65
CA ALA A 46 2.23 39.72 7.27
C ALA A 46 0.97 40.20 6.50
N ASP A 47 0.90 39.91 5.22
CA ASP A 47 -0.25 40.23 4.34
C ASP A 47 -1.39 39.20 4.38
N GLY A 48 -1.30 38.20 5.25
CA GLY A 48 -2.29 37.12 5.37
C GLY A 48 -2.10 35.98 4.37
N THR A 49 -1.17 36.08 3.42
CA THR A 49 -0.81 35.01 2.50
C THR A 49 0.14 34.00 3.17
N ARG A 50 0.44 32.92 2.48
CA ARG A 50 1.39 31.89 2.94
C ARG A 50 2.55 31.74 1.98
N GLU A 51 3.73 31.55 2.54
CA GLU A 51 4.91 31.12 1.81
C GLU A 51 5.03 29.60 1.83
N TYR A 52 5.27 29.00 0.66
CA TYR A 52 5.36 27.58 0.46
C TYR A 52 6.77 27.19 0.00
N ALA A 53 7.32 26.13 0.59
CA ALA A 53 8.57 25.54 0.12
C ALA A 53 8.39 25.01 -1.32
N ARG A 54 9.48 25.02 -2.08
CA ARG A 54 9.54 24.48 -3.45
C ARG A 54 10.39 23.22 -3.48
N LEU A 55 10.16 22.34 -4.46
CA LEU A 55 10.96 21.13 -4.62
C LEU A 55 12.47 21.44 -4.77
N ARG A 56 12.83 22.51 -5.46
CA ARG A 56 14.23 22.92 -5.64
C ARG A 56 14.97 23.23 -4.32
N ASP A 57 14.22 23.56 -3.27
CA ASP A 57 14.79 23.92 -1.96
C ASP A 57 14.98 22.71 -1.06
N TYR A 58 14.58 21.52 -1.55
CA TYR A 58 14.68 20.28 -0.78
C TYR A 58 16.06 19.64 -0.89
N ALA A 59 16.59 19.22 0.25
CA ALA A 59 17.74 18.34 0.35
C ALA A 59 17.45 17.18 1.31
N GLY A 60 17.69 15.93 0.88
CA GLY A 60 17.48 14.76 1.72
C GLY A 60 17.11 13.49 0.96
N ARG A 61 16.72 12.46 1.73
CA ARG A 61 16.38 11.11 1.24
C ARG A 61 14.87 10.85 1.22
N GLY A 62 14.06 11.89 1.29
CA GLY A 62 12.61 11.79 1.29
C GLY A 62 12.08 11.27 -0.03
N VAL A 63 10.86 10.72 0.04
CA VAL A 63 10.11 10.17 -1.08
C VAL A 63 8.80 10.92 -1.20
N ILE A 64 8.34 11.11 -2.43
CA ILE A 64 7.00 11.65 -2.73
C ILE A 64 5.96 10.64 -2.23
N THR A 65 5.11 11.06 -1.30
CA THR A 65 4.02 10.25 -0.80
C THR A 65 2.85 10.28 -1.78
N THR A 66 2.48 11.48 -2.26
CA THR A 66 1.54 11.69 -3.36
C THR A 66 1.78 13.04 -4.02
N SER A 67 1.12 13.27 -5.16
CA SER A 67 1.18 14.52 -5.92
C SER A 67 -0.16 14.81 -6.58
N THR A 68 -0.46 16.11 -6.81
CA THR A 68 -1.62 16.54 -7.60
C THR A 68 -1.50 16.09 -9.06
N TYR A 69 -2.60 16.11 -9.78
CA TYR A 69 -2.60 15.72 -11.21
C TYR A 69 -1.73 16.67 -12.05
N GLU A 70 -1.67 17.95 -11.69
CA GLU A 70 -0.79 18.96 -12.30
C GLU A 70 0.69 18.59 -12.12
N ALA A 71 1.07 18.11 -10.93
CA ALA A 71 2.45 17.64 -10.71
C ALA A 71 2.72 16.31 -11.43
N ARG A 72 1.72 15.41 -11.52
CA ARG A 72 1.84 14.16 -12.30
C ARG A 72 2.03 14.43 -13.79
N ALA A 73 1.39 15.47 -14.34
CA ALA A 73 1.59 15.91 -15.72
C ALA A 73 3.03 16.37 -16.00
N LEU A 74 3.77 16.82 -14.95
CA LEU A 74 5.19 17.14 -15.02
C LEU A 74 6.11 15.93 -14.76
N GLY A 75 5.53 14.70 -14.68
CA GLY A 75 6.27 13.47 -14.45
C GLY A 75 6.56 13.14 -12.99
N VAL A 76 5.97 13.88 -12.03
CA VAL A 76 6.18 13.65 -10.60
C VAL A 76 5.12 12.70 -10.04
N HIS A 77 5.53 11.51 -9.56
CA HIS A 77 4.63 10.46 -9.10
C HIS A 77 4.97 9.99 -7.68
N SER A 78 4.00 9.33 -7.02
CA SER A 78 4.20 8.66 -5.73
C SER A 78 5.35 7.64 -5.80
N GLY A 79 6.13 7.53 -4.73
CA GLY A 79 7.28 6.64 -4.67
C GLY A 79 8.57 7.22 -5.25
N MET A 80 8.52 8.33 -5.99
CA MET A 80 9.70 8.99 -6.54
C MET A 80 10.51 9.69 -5.43
N GLY A 81 11.84 9.60 -5.48
CA GLY A 81 12.69 10.39 -4.59
C GLY A 81 12.49 11.89 -4.79
N VAL A 82 12.39 12.67 -3.69
CA VAL A 82 12.11 14.12 -3.77
C VAL A 82 13.17 14.86 -4.57
N MET A 83 14.46 14.48 -4.48
CA MET A 83 15.54 15.08 -5.29
C MET A 83 15.34 14.84 -6.80
N LYS A 84 14.86 13.65 -7.19
CA LYS A 84 14.52 13.35 -8.61
C LYS A 84 13.32 14.18 -9.06
N ALA A 85 12.30 14.30 -8.22
CA ALA A 85 11.13 15.15 -8.49
C ALA A 85 11.52 16.62 -8.63
N ALA A 86 12.45 17.11 -7.81
CA ALA A 86 12.99 18.47 -7.88
C ALA A 86 13.66 18.79 -9.23
N ALA A 87 14.32 17.79 -9.83
CA ALA A 87 14.91 17.95 -11.17
C ALA A 87 13.85 18.05 -12.27
N LEU A 88 12.69 17.38 -12.11
CA LEU A 88 11.58 17.40 -13.09
C LEU A 88 10.71 18.66 -12.93
N ALA A 89 10.39 19.04 -11.70
CA ALA A 89 9.45 20.11 -11.39
C ALA A 89 9.97 21.01 -10.26
N PRO A 90 11.08 21.76 -10.46
CA PRO A 90 11.75 22.51 -9.39
C PRO A 90 10.85 23.53 -8.71
N ASN A 91 9.87 24.07 -9.42
CA ASN A 91 8.94 25.08 -8.92
C ASN A 91 7.67 24.50 -8.29
N ALA A 92 7.43 23.18 -8.33
CA ALA A 92 6.30 22.58 -7.67
C ALA A 92 6.36 22.82 -6.15
N ILE A 93 5.20 23.01 -5.56
CA ILE A 93 5.06 23.28 -4.12
C ILE A 93 5.28 21.97 -3.36
N LEU A 94 6.10 22.02 -2.31
CA LEU A 94 6.35 20.92 -1.40
C LEU A 94 5.63 21.15 -0.08
N LEU A 95 4.67 20.29 0.24
CA LEU A 95 3.97 20.28 1.53
C LEU A 95 4.43 19.10 2.39
N PRO A 96 4.49 19.29 3.71
CA PRO A 96 4.82 18.22 4.65
C PRO A 96 3.68 17.20 4.75
N ILE A 97 4.01 16.00 5.26
CA ILE A 97 3.06 14.91 5.48
C ILE A 97 2.32 15.14 6.81
N ASP A 98 0.99 15.02 6.79
CA ASP A 98 0.12 15.03 7.98
C ASP A 98 -0.73 13.76 8.05
N PHE A 99 -0.13 12.66 8.56
CA PHE A 99 -0.85 11.38 8.66
C PHE A 99 -2.04 11.41 9.61
N ASP A 100 -2.13 12.35 10.55
CA ASP A 100 -3.27 12.44 11.47
C ASP A 100 -4.50 12.92 10.73
N GLU A 101 -4.37 13.96 9.89
CA GLU A 101 -5.44 14.40 9.01
C GLU A 101 -5.80 13.33 7.97
N TYR A 102 -4.83 12.67 7.34
CA TYR A 102 -5.13 11.64 6.34
C TYR A 102 -5.88 10.46 6.96
N ARG A 103 -5.52 10.02 8.17
CA ARG A 103 -6.28 9.00 8.91
C ARG A 103 -7.68 9.44 9.29
N LYS A 104 -7.88 10.71 9.61
CA LYS A 104 -9.20 11.29 9.89
C LYS A 104 -10.11 11.20 8.65
N TYR A 105 -9.66 11.69 7.50
CA TYR A 105 -10.43 11.61 6.26
C TYR A 105 -10.64 10.18 5.78
N SER A 106 -9.66 9.30 5.98
CA SER A 106 -9.81 7.86 5.72
C SER A 106 -10.96 7.26 6.54
N ARG A 107 -11.03 7.55 7.84
CA ARG A 107 -12.14 7.08 8.69
C ARG A 107 -13.49 7.65 8.26
N LEU A 108 -13.53 8.93 7.89
CA LEU A 108 -14.77 9.60 7.46
C LEU A 108 -15.35 8.95 6.20
N PHE A 109 -14.57 8.80 5.13
CA PHE A 109 -15.11 8.20 3.91
C PHE A 109 -15.49 6.73 4.10
N LYS A 110 -14.68 5.95 4.84
CA LYS A 110 -14.98 4.55 5.11
C LYS A 110 -16.24 4.37 5.96
N ALA A 111 -16.45 5.24 6.94
CA ALA A 111 -17.68 5.21 7.74
C ALA A 111 -18.91 5.58 6.89
N ALA A 112 -18.80 6.59 6.04
CA ALA A 112 -19.87 7.00 5.14
C ALA A 112 -20.23 5.87 4.15
N VAL A 113 -19.24 5.21 3.55
CA VAL A 113 -19.46 4.07 2.65
C VAL A 113 -20.12 2.90 3.38
N ARG A 114 -19.65 2.53 4.59
CA ARG A 114 -20.23 1.43 5.36
C ARG A 114 -21.69 1.65 5.76
N ALA A 115 -22.12 2.90 5.89
CA ALA A 115 -23.52 3.23 6.16
C ALA A 115 -24.45 2.91 4.97
N VAL A 116 -23.93 2.89 3.75
CA VAL A 116 -24.66 2.58 2.51
C VAL A 116 -24.46 1.12 2.10
N ALA A 117 -23.24 0.62 2.21
CA ALA A 117 -22.81 -0.71 1.78
C ALA A 117 -21.95 -1.36 2.87
N PRO A 118 -22.49 -2.31 3.67
CA PRO A 118 -21.81 -2.83 4.87
C PRO A 118 -20.66 -3.79 4.56
N LEU A 119 -20.66 -4.46 3.38
CA LEU A 119 -19.64 -5.44 3.02
C LEU A 119 -18.41 -4.75 2.42
N VAL A 120 -17.56 -4.19 3.29
CA VAL A 120 -16.36 -3.41 2.91
C VAL A 120 -15.10 -4.10 3.38
N GLU A 121 -14.17 -4.33 2.44
CA GLU A 121 -12.80 -4.74 2.72
C GLU A 121 -11.87 -3.51 2.69
N ASP A 122 -11.16 -3.29 3.78
CA ASP A 122 -10.15 -2.23 3.91
C ASP A 122 -8.84 -2.67 3.25
N ARG A 123 -8.34 -1.90 2.26
CA ARG A 123 -7.10 -2.23 1.53
C ARG A 123 -5.98 -1.22 1.73
N GLY A 124 -6.26 -0.15 2.45
CA GLY A 124 -5.28 0.91 2.69
C GLY A 124 -5.91 2.13 3.30
N ILE A 125 -5.19 3.24 3.29
CA ILE A 125 -5.69 4.49 3.87
C ILE A 125 -6.71 5.17 2.95
N ASP A 126 -6.65 4.90 1.65
CA ASP A 126 -7.37 5.61 0.57
C ASP A 126 -8.18 4.70 -0.35
N GLU A 127 -8.14 3.38 -0.17
CA GLU A 127 -8.84 2.44 -1.05
C GLU A 127 -9.57 1.33 -0.28
N ILE A 128 -10.71 0.90 -0.85
CA ILE A 128 -11.55 -0.17 -0.32
C ILE A 128 -12.16 -0.99 -1.45
N TYR A 129 -12.46 -2.27 -1.19
CA TYR A 129 -13.39 -3.06 -1.99
C TYR A 129 -14.74 -3.14 -1.29
N ILE A 130 -15.80 -3.18 -2.07
CA ILE A 130 -17.18 -3.22 -1.60
C ILE A 130 -17.90 -4.30 -2.39
N ASP A 131 -18.53 -5.26 -1.74
CA ASP A 131 -19.47 -6.16 -2.38
C ASP A 131 -20.83 -5.48 -2.41
N ILE A 132 -21.30 -5.17 -3.62
CA ILE A 132 -22.55 -4.48 -3.87
C ILE A 132 -23.60 -5.41 -4.52
N THR A 133 -23.32 -6.70 -4.61
CA THR A 133 -24.14 -7.69 -5.31
C THR A 133 -25.58 -7.66 -4.86
N GLU A 134 -25.81 -7.66 -3.54
CA GLU A 134 -27.12 -7.72 -2.90
C GLU A 134 -27.74 -6.34 -2.60
N LEU A 135 -27.08 -5.24 -2.99
CA LEU A 135 -27.63 -3.92 -2.72
C LEU A 135 -28.86 -3.65 -3.63
N PRO A 136 -29.91 -3.00 -3.09
CA PRO A 136 -31.10 -2.68 -3.88
C PRO A 136 -30.75 -1.87 -5.14
N GLY A 137 -31.21 -2.36 -6.29
CA GLY A 137 -30.98 -1.72 -7.59
C GLY A 137 -29.64 -2.01 -8.25
N ALA A 138 -28.70 -2.67 -7.57
CA ALA A 138 -27.36 -2.92 -8.12
C ALA A 138 -27.39 -3.74 -9.42
N GLN A 139 -28.28 -4.72 -9.51
CA GLN A 139 -28.40 -5.60 -10.69
C GLN A 139 -29.06 -4.90 -11.91
N ALA A 140 -29.79 -3.80 -11.70
CA ALA A 140 -30.59 -3.17 -12.75
C ALA A 140 -29.72 -2.50 -13.84
N ASP A 141 -28.55 -1.96 -13.46
CA ASP A 141 -27.65 -1.22 -14.35
C ASP A 141 -26.17 -1.60 -14.18
N GLY A 142 -25.92 -2.80 -13.65
CA GLY A 142 -24.57 -3.29 -13.36
C GLY A 142 -23.88 -2.54 -12.23
N GLY A 143 -24.66 -1.96 -11.32
CA GLY A 143 -24.17 -1.24 -10.15
C GLY A 143 -23.85 0.23 -10.37
N ARG A 144 -24.15 0.80 -11.53
CA ARG A 144 -23.81 2.20 -11.87
C ARG A 144 -24.47 3.21 -10.92
N ALA A 145 -25.75 3.07 -10.65
CA ALA A 145 -26.47 3.96 -9.72
C ALA A 145 -25.92 3.86 -8.30
N VAL A 146 -25.62 2.63 -7.84
CA VAL A 146 -24.96 2.42 -6.55
C VAL A 146 -23.57 3.05 -6.51
N GLY A 147 -22.76 2.88 -7.57
CA GLY A 147 -21.46 3.49 -7.68
C GLY A 147 -21.51 5.04 -7.62
N GLN A 148 -22.47 5.65 -8.27
CA GLN A 148 -22.67 7.10 -8.18
C GLN A 148 -23.09 7.52 -6.77
N ALA A 149 -24.02 6.79 -6.14
CA ALA A 149 -24.45 7.08 -4.76
C ALA A 149 -23.27 6.96 -3.76
N LEU A 150 -22.37 5.98 -3.94
CA LEU A 150 -21.14 5.85 -3.13
C LEU A 150 -20.23 7.07 -3.30
N LYS A 151 -20.00 7.53 -4.53
CA LYS A 151 -19.19 8.74 -4.81
C LYS A 151 -19.79 9.98 -4.17
N ASP A 152 -21.11 10.18 -4.30
CA ASP A 152 -21.82 11.33 -3.74
C ASP A 152 -21.77 11.30 -2.20
N THR A 153 -21.92 10.12 -1.60
CA THR A 153 -21.79 9.91 -0.15
C THR A 153 -20.40 10.27 0.35
N VAL A 154 -19.34 9.84 -0.35
CA VAL A 154 -17.96 10.20 0.00
C VAL A 154 -17.75 11.70 -0.11
N ARG A 155 -18.22 12.31 -1.20
CA ARG A 155 -18.10 13.77 -1.41
C ARG A 155 -18.84 14.56 -0.35
N ALA A 156 -20.05 14.16 0.01
CA ALA A 156 -20.83 14.82 1.07
C ALA A 156 -20.13 14.73 2.44
N ALA A 157 -19.53 13.57 2.75
CA ALA A 157 -18.87 13.33 4.04
C ALA A 157 -17.50 14.01 4.17
N THR A 158 -16.77 14.19 3.05
CA THR A 158 -15.35 14.60 3.09
C THR A 158 -15.02 15.84 2.29
N GLY A 159 -15.84 16.24 1.33
CA GLY A 159 -15.52 17.26 0.33
C GLY A 159 -14.51 16.80 -0.74
N LEU A 160 -14.13 15.51 -0.73
CA LEU A 160 -13.15 14.92 -1.64
C LEU A 160 -13.84 14.10 -2.75
N SER A 161 -13.16 13.95 -3.89
CA SER A 161 -13.56 13.03 -4.96
C SER A 161 -12.91 11.66 -4.79
N CYS A 162 -13.57 10.66 -5.36
CA CYS A 162 -13.04 9.32 -5.51
C CYS A 162 -13.41 8.75 -6.88
N SER A 163 -12.64 7.78 -7.34
CA SER A 163 -12.93 7.03 -8.56
C SER A 163 -13.35 5.61 -8.22
N VAL A 164 -14.35 5.09 -8.94
CA VAL A 164 -14.95 3.79 -8.67
C VAL A 164 -14.93 2.93 -9.92
N GLY A 165 -14.48 1.68 -9.76
CA GLY A 165 -14.58 0.64 -10.79
C GLY A 165 -15.52 -0.47 -10.31
N ILE A 166 -16.51 -0.86 -11.11
CA ILE A 166 -17.48 -1.92 -10.79
C ILE A 166 -17.38 -3.02 -11.83
N THR A 167 -17.12 -4.24 -11.36
CA THR A 167 -16.93 -5.42 -12.20
C THR A 167 -17.29 -6.69 -11.41
N PRO A 168 -17.33 -7.88 -12.04
CA PRO A 168 -17.60 -9.12 -11.31
C PRO A 168 -16.57 -9.51 -10.24
N ASN A 169 -15.39 -8.89 -10.19
CA ASN A 169 -14.33 -9.30 -9.25
C ASN A 169 -13.39 -8.16 -8.86
N LYS A 170 -12.57 -8.42 -7.84
CA LYS A 170 -11.65 -7.44 -7.25
C LYS A 170 -10.52 -7.03 -8.19
N LEU A 171 -10.00 -7.96 -9.01
CA LEU A 171 -8.89 -7.66 -9.93
C LEU A 171 -9.32 -6.61 -10.96
N LEU A 172 -10.42 -6.86 -11.65
CA LEU A 172 -10.92 -5.99 -12.69
C LEU A 172 -11.44 -4.67 -12.12
N SER A 173 -12.13 -4.68 -10.97
CA SER A 173 -12.65 -3.45 -10.35
C SER A 173 -11.52 -2.47 -9.99
N LYS A 174 -10.36 -2.98 -9.53
CA LYS A 174 -9.20 -2.13 -9.27
C LYS A 174 -8.59 -1.55 -10.53
N ILE A 175 -8.54 -2.30 -11.63
CA ILE A 175 -8.09 -1.76 -12.91
C ILE A 175 -9.07 -0.68 -13.39
N CYS A 176 -10.37 -0.96 -13.32
CA CYS A 176 -11.42 -0.05 -13.78
C CYS A 176 -11.47 1.25 -12.97
N SER A 177 -11.20 1.23 -11.67
CA SER A 177 -11.17 2.46 -10.87
C SER A 177 -10.08 3.45 -11.28
N ASP A 178 -9.05 2.99 -12.02
CA ASP A 178 -7.96 3.82 -12.53
C ASP A 178 -8.16 4.34 -13.95
N LEU A 179 -9.13 3.82 -14.72
CA LEU A 179 -9.28 4.12 -16.14
C LEU A 179 -9.71 5.56 -16.40
N ASP A 180 -10.66 6.04 -15.60
CA ASP A 180 -11.32 7.34 -15.82
C ASP A 180 -10.99 8.34 -14.69
N LYS A 181 -9.85 8.18 -13.97
CA LYS A 181 -9.40 9.14 -12.94
C LYS A 181 -9.06 10.51 -13.52
N PRO A 182 -9.35 11.60 -12.77
CA PRO A 182 -10.03 11.68 -11.48
C PRO A 182 -11.57 11.68 -11.58
N ASP A 183 -12.23 11.40 -10.46
CA ASP A 183 -13.69 11.45 -10.27
C ASP A 183 -14.47 10.53 -11.24
N GLY A 184 -13.83 9.43 -11.67
CA GLY A 184 -14.37 8.48 -12.62
C GLY A 184 -15.36 7.48 -12.03
N LEU A 185 -16.20 6.91 -12.89
CA LEU A 185 -17.06 5.76 -12.59
C LEU A 185 -17.07 4.83 -13.79
N THR A 186 -16.32 3.74 -13.69
CA THR A 186 -16.20 2.73 -14.75
C THR A 186 -16.94 1.47 -14.36
N VAL A 187 -17.96 1.10 -15.12
CA VAL A 187 -18.65 -0.19 -15.00
C VAL A 187 -18.24 -1.07 -16.17
N LEU A 188 -17.78 -2.28 -15.89
CA LEU A 188 -17.36 -3.25 -16.90
C LEU A 188 -18.16 -4.54 -16.75
N ALA A 189 -18.96 -4.85 -17.76
CA ALA A 189 -19.65 -6.13 -17.88
C ALA A 189 -18.65 -7.26 -18.24
N PRO A 190 -18.98 -8.53 -17.99
CA PRO A 190 -18.08 -9.66 -18.25
C PRO A 190 -17.57 -9.75 -19.71
N ASP A 191 -18.39 -9.37 -20.68
CA ASP A 191 -18.07 -9.35 -22.11
C ASP A 191 -17.16 -8.18 -22.54
N GLY A 192 -17.04 -7.16 -21.68
CA GLY A 192 -16.21 -5.97 -21.96
C GLY A 192 -14.69 -6.19 -21.83
N LEU A 193 -14.24 -7.35 -21.38
CA LEU A 193 -12.83 -7.64 -21.10
C LEU A 193 -11.91 -7.40 -22.30
N ALA A 194 -12.27 -7.99 -23.45
CA ALA A 194 -11.45 -7.91 -24.65
C ALA A 194 -11.34 -6.47 -25.21
N ALA A 195 -12.44 -5.72 -25.11
CA ALA A 195 -12.50 -4.35 -25.64
C ALA A 195 -11.81 -3.32 -24.73
N ARG A 196 -11.91 -3.47 -23.40
CA ARG A 196 -11.49 -2.44 -22.45
C ARG A 196 -10.21 -2.78 -21.67
N ILE A 197 -9.94 -4.06 -21.41
CA ILE A 197 -8.82 -4.49 -20.57
C ILE A 197 -7.65 -5.02 -21.40
N TRP A 198 -7.88 -5.85 -22.40
CA TRP A 198 -6.80 -6.43 -23.21
C TRP A 198 -5.90 -5.41 -23.92
N PRO A 199 -6.38 -4.25 -24.40
CA PRO A 199 -5.51 -3.23 -24.99
C PRO A 199 -4.59 -2.52 -23.97
N LEU A 200 -4.85 -2.65 -22.68
CA LEU A 200 -4.05 -1.98 -21.64
C LEU A 200 -2.65 -2.60 -21.56
N ALA A 201 -1.65 -1.76 -21.27
CA ALA A 201 -0.31 -2.24 -20.94
C ALA A 201 -0.35 -3.22 -19.76
N ALA A 202 0.37 -4.34 -19.83
CA ALA A 202 0.37 -5.39 -18.80
C ALA A 202 0.65 -4.86 -17.38
N LYS A 203 1.49 -3.84 -17.25
CA LYS A 203 1.79 -3.15 -15.97
C LYS A 203 0.57 -2.51 -15.28
N LYS A 204 -0.55 -2.37 -15.97
CA LYS A 204 -1.80 -1.86 -15.38
C LYS A 204 -2.51 -2.88 -14.52
N VAL A 205 -2.16 -4.15 -14.67
CA VAL A 205 -2.68 -5.23 -13.82
C VAL A 205 -1.96 -5.18 -12.47
N ASN A 206 -2.71 -4.95 -11.38
CA ASN A 206 -2.15 -4.95 -10.03
C ASN A 206 -1.52 -6.30 -9.72
N GLY A 207 -0.22 -6.32 -9.39
CA GLY A 207 0.58 -7.53 -9.24
C GLY A 207 1.68 -7.67 -10.31
N ILE A 208 1.57 -6.99 -11.47
CA ILE A 208 2.62 -6.93 -12.48
C ILE A 208 3.49 -5.70 -12.23
N GLY A 209 4.49 -5.87 -11.36
CA GLY A 209 5.45 -4.81 -11.03
C GLY A 209 6.55 -4.61 -12.10
N PRO A 210 7.46 -3.62 -11.92
CA PRO A 210 8.48 -3.28 -12.92
C PRO A 210 9.34 -4.45 -13.41
N LYS A 211 9.77 -5.34 -12.50
CA LYS A 211 10.58 -6.53 -12.87
C LYS A 211 9.80 -7.49 -13.77
N ALA A 212 8.53 -7.75 -13.44
CA ALA A 212 7.68 -8.61 -14.28
C ALA A 212 7.38 -7.94 -15.62
N THR A 213 7.11 -6.63 -15.62
CA THR A 213 6.90 -5.85 -16.85
C THR A 213 8.11 -5.92 -17.78
N SER A 214 9.33 -5.70 -17.28
CA SER A 214 10.55 -5.80 -18.08
C SER A 214 10.77 -7.21 -18.63
N LYS A 215 10.47 -8.25 -17.82
CA LYS A 215 10.58 -9.63 -18.26
C LYS A 215 9.54 -10.02 -19.31
N LEU A 216 8.29 -9.55 -19.16
CA LEU A 216 7.25 -9.71 -20.18
C LEU A 216 7.66 -9.03 -21.49
N ALA A 217 8.12 -7.78 -21.44
CA ALA A 217 8.57 -7.03 -22.60
C ALA A 217 9.73 -7.74 -23.35
N ALA A 218 10.67 -8.37 -22.61
CA ALA A 218 11.74 -9.16 -23.23
C ALA A 218 11.23 -10.41 -23.98
N LEU A 219 10.00 -10.85 -23.70
CA LEU A 219 9.30 -11.94 -24.38
C LEU A 219 8.33 -11.44 -25.48
N GLY A 220 8.35 -10.13 -25.79
CA GLY A 220 7.44 -9.52 -26.75
C GLY A 220 6.01 -9.32 -26.24
N ILE A 221 5.77 -9.40 -24.92
CA ILE A 221 4.47 -9.29 -24.28
C ILE A 221 4.36 -7.90 -23.64
N HIS A 222 3.46 -7.05 -24.18
CA HIS A 222 3.32 -5.65 -23.76
C HIS A 222 1.96 -5.33 -23.16
N THR A 223 0.91 -5.97 -23.65
CA THR A 223 -0.49 -5.74 -23.24
C THR A 223 -1.05 -6.89 -22.42
N VAL A 224 -2.19 -6.66 -21.77
CA VAL A 224 -2.94 -7.72 -21.07
C VAL A 224 -3.40 -8.79 -22.08
N GLY A 225 -3.80 -8.38 -23.29
CA GLY A 225 -4.18 -9.29 -24.37
C GLY A 225 -3.01 -10.18 -24.83
N ASP A 226 -1.79 -9.64 -24.91
CA ASP A 226 -0.61 -10.46 -25.22
C ASP A 226 -0.36 -11.52 -24.13
N VAL A 227 -0.56 -11.17 -22.84
CA VAL A 227 -0.47 -12.15 -21.75
C VAL A 227 -1.54 -13.22 -21.91
N ALA A 228 -2.78 -12.85 -22.27
CA ALA A 228 -3.88 -13.80 -22.47
C ALA A 228 -3.64 -14.75 -23.65
N ALA A 229 -2.99 -14.25 -24.72
CA ALA A 229 -2.64 -15.04 -25.91
C ALA A 229 -1.37 -15.90 -25.71
N ALA A 230 -0.58 -15.64 -24.67
CA ALA A 230 0.68 -16.35 -24.42
C ALA A 230 0.44 -17.78 -23.93
N SER A 231 1.36 -18.70 -24.31
CA SER A 231 1.30 -20.08 -23.83
C SER A 231 1.40 -20.15 -22.30
N PRO A 232 0.45 -20.81 -21.60
CA PRO A 232 0.53 -21.04 -20.16
C PRO A 232 1.82 -21.72 -19.73
N VAL A 233 2.33 -22.67 -20.53
CA VAL A 233 3.58 -23.40 -20.26
C VAL A 233 4.75 -22.40 -20.24
N MET A 234 4.86 -21.56 -21.27
CA MET A 234 5.90 -20.54 -21.38
C MET A 234 5.83 -19.55 -20.22
N LEU A 235 4.63 -19.09 -19.81
CA LEU A 235 4.49 -18.20 -18.66
C LEU A 235 4.96 -18.88 -17.36
N VAL A 236 4.65 -20.16 -17.15
CA VAL A 236 5.10 -20.92 -15.98
C VAL A 236 6.61 -21.13 -15.99
N GLU A 237 7.20 -21.46 -17.13
CA GLU A 237 8.67 -21.62 -17.30
C GLU A 237 9.43 -20.34 -16.96
N HIS A 238 8.96 -19.21 -17.46
CA HIS A 238 9.62 -17.93 -17.22
C HIS A 238 9.35 -17.30 -15.87
N PHE A 239 8.14 -17.42 -15.33
CA PHE A 239 7.73 -16.69 -14.12
C PHE A 239 7.55 -17.57 -12.88
N GLY A 240 7.73 -18.88 -13.03
CA GLY A 240 7.51 -19.87 -11.98
C GLY A 240 6.03 -20.27 -11.85
N LYS A 241 5.82 -21.44 -11.22
CA LYS A 241 4.52 -22.11 -11.18
C LYS A 241 3.38 -21.19 -10.69
N SER A 242 3.54 -20.54 -9.55
CA SER A 242 2.47 -19.74 -8.95
C SER A 242 2.18 -18.45 -9.72
N PHE A 243 3.23 -17.68 -10.06
CA PHE A 243 3.05 -16.39 -10.72
C PHE A 243 2.67 -16.54 -12.20
N GLY A 244 3.23 -17.54 -12.90
CA GLY A 244 2.85 -17.87 -14.28
C GLY A 244 1.39 -18.29 -14.39
N ALA A 245 0.90 -19.18 -13.52
CA ALA A 245 -0.50 -19.56 -13.46
C ALA A 245 -1.41 -18.36 -13.14
N TRP A 246 -1.00 -17.51 -12.19
CA TRP A 246 -1.74 -16.29 -11.86
C TRP A 246 -1.80 -15.32 -13.05
N LEU A 247 -0.74 -15.15 -13.84
CA LEU A 247 -0.76 -14.31 -15.05
C LEU A 247 -1.83 -14.79 -16.05
N VAL A 248 -1.97 -16.10 -16.23
CA VAL A 248 -3.01 -16.68 -17.09
C VAL A 248 -4.41 -16.31 -16.56
N GLU A 249 -4.68 -16.55 -15.28
CA GLU A 249 -5.99 -16.23 -14.71
C GLU A 249 -6.29 -14.73 -14.75
N ALA A 250 -5.33 -13.90 -14.37
CA ALA A 250 -5.47 -12.46 -14.33
C ALA A 250 -5.73 -11.85 -15.71
N SER A 251 -5.04 -12.32 -16.77
CA SER A 251 -5.23 -11.82 -18.14
C SER A 251 -6.59 -12.20 -18.74
N HIS A 252 -7.19 -13.29 -18.26
CA HIS A 252 -8.55 -13.69 -18.61
C HIS A 252 -9.62 -13.10 -17.66
N GLY A 253 -9.22 -12.18 -16.78
CA GLY A 253 -10.13 -11.49 -15.86
C GLY A 253 -10.71 -12.39 -14.77
N ARG A 254 -10.08 -13.52 -14.45
CA ARG A 254 -10.55 -14.47 -13.43
C ARG A 254 -9.96 -14.15 -12.07
N ASP A 255 -10.81 -13.89 -11.09
CA ASP A 255 -10.44 -13.63 -9.69
C ASP A 255 -11.65 -13.93 -8.78
N GLU A 256 -11.59 -15.04 -8.08
CA GLU A 256 -12.68 -15.50 -7.21
C GLU A 256 -12.55 -15.03 -5.76
N ARG A 257 -11.51 -14.25 -5.43
CA ARG A 257 -11.28 -13.79 -4.06
C ARG A 257 -12.51 -13.04 -3.54
N PRO A 258 -13.05 -13.40 -2.35
CA PRO A 258 -14.16 -12.68 -1.76
C PRO A 258 -13.75 -11.30 -1.23
N VAL A 259 -14.73 -10.45 -0.97
CA VAL A 259 -14.56 -9.26 -0.14
C VAL A 259 -14.45 -9.70 1.32
N VAL A 260 -13.33 -9.41 1.96
CA VAL A 260 -13.03 -9.85 3.34
C VAL A 260 -13.17 -8.65 4.26
N THR A 261 -14.24 -8.61 5.05
CA THR A 261 -14.58 -7.46 5.90
C THR A 261 -13.66 -7.30 7.11
N PHE A 262 -12.95 -8.35 7.49
CA PHE A 262 -11.99 -8.34 8.60
C PHE A 262 -10.80 -9.25 8.30
N SER A 263 -9.60 -8.77 8.59
CA SER A 263 -8.38 -9.58 8.53
C SER A 263 -7.41 -9.19 9.64
N GLU A 264 -6.80 -10.19 10.26
CA GLU A 264 -5.77 -9.97 11.26
C GLU A 264 -4.41 -9.63 10.61
N PRO A 265 -3.62 -8.74 11.21
CA PRO A 265 -2.29 -8.44 10.72
C PRO A 265 -1.36 -9.66 10.87
N LYS A 266 -0.66 -10.05 9.80
CA LYS A 266 0.35 -11.13 9.87
C LYS A 266 1.61 -10.72 10.64
N SER A 267 1.93 -9.43 10.65
CA SER A 267 3.08 -8.88 11.37
C SER A 267 2.89 -7.38 11.65
N ILE A 268 3.60 -6.87 12.65
CA ILE A 268 3.73 -5.45 12.96
C ILE A 268 5.20 -5.09 12.94
N SER A 269 5.58 -3.98 12.32
CA SER A 269 6.99 -3.58 12.21
C SER A 269 7.18 -2.07 12.36
N ARG A 270 8.39 -1.70 12.78
CA ARG A 270 8.89 -0.32 12.80
C ARG A 270 10.25 -0.28 12.13
N GLU A 271 10.41 0.60 11.16
CA GLU A 271 11.69 0.80 10.48
C GLU A 271 11.94 2.28 10.23
N THR A 272 13.21 2.64 10.08
CA THR A 272 13.62 3.99 9.73
C THR A 272 14.80 3.98 8.76
N THR A 273 14.76 4.85 7.76
CA THR A 273 15.88 5.16 6.88
C THR A 273 16.66 6.33 7.51
N PHE A 274 17.96 6.18 7.63
CA PHE A 274 18.82 7.21 8.24
C PHE A 274 19.05 8.38 7.28
N GLU A 275 19.26 9.58 7.82
CA GLU A 275 19.59 10.77 7.02
C GLU A 275 20.94 10.62 6.29
N ARG A 276 21.90 9.90 6.88
CA ARG A 276 23.14 9.45 6.26
C ARG A 276 23.39 7.98 6.57
N ASP A 277 24.21 7.31 5.79
CA ASP A 277 24.56 5.91 6.06
C ASP A 277 25.43 5.82 7.32
N LEU A 278 25.08 4.91 8.24
CA LEU A 278 25.71 4.74 9.54
C LEU A 278 26.63 3.51 9.54
N HIS A 279 27.78 3.63 10.21
CA HIS A 279 28.72 2.52 10.37
C HIS A 279 28.56 1.89 11.76
N ALA A 280 28.45 0.55 11.81
CA ALA A 280 28.13 -0.16 13.05
C ALA A 280 29.09 0.12 14.23
N VAL A 281 30.37 0.36 13.96
CA VAL A 281 31.38 0.66 14.98
C VAL A 281 31.42 2.17 15.27
N ARG A 282 31.59 3.01 14.22
CA ARG A 282 31.77 4.46 14.39
C ARG A 282 30.52 5.16 14.93
N ASP A 283 29.33 4.70 14.50
CA ASP A 283 28.05 5.30 14.87
C ASP A 283 27.28 4.42 15.89
N ARG A 284 28.01 3.60 16.68
CA ARG A 284 27.41 2.61 17.60
C ARG A 284 26.37 3.21 18.55
N ALA A 285 26.68 4.37 19.13
CA ALA A 285 25.75 5.02 20.08
C ALA A 285 24.46 5.45 19.39
N ALA A 286 24.54 6.08 18.21
CA ALA A 286 23.37 6.51 17.43
C ALA A 286 22.53 5.30 16.98
N LEU A 287 23.16 4.25 16.44
CA LEU A 287 22.48 3.02 16.06
C LEU A 287 21.81 2.32 17.26
N GLY A 288 22.48 2.30 18.41
CA GLY A 288 21.95 1.74 19.66
C GLY A 288 20.71 2.48 20.17
N ALA A 289 20.71 3.81 20.09
CA ALA A 289 19.57 4.65 20.43
C ALA A 289 18.39 4.41 19.50
N ILE A 290 18.61 4.46 18.18
CA ILE A 290 17.59 4.21 17.15
C ILE A 290 17.00 2.80 17.32
N PHE A 291 17.85 1.79 17.51
CA PHE A 291 17.42 0.40 17.69
C PHE A 291 16.53 0.24 18.91
N THR A 292 16.90 0.85 20.03
CA THR A 292 16.08 0.82 21.26
C THR A 292 14.75 1.52 21.05
N GLU A 293 14.75 2.69 20.42
CA GLU A 293 13.52 3.42 20.10
C GLU A 293 12.56 2.62 19.22
N LEU A 294 13.07 1.95 18.18
CA LEU A 294 12.26 1.10 17.31
C LEU A 294 11.62 -0.06 18.10
N CYS A 295 12.36 -0.69 19.01
CA CYS A 295 11.83 -1.77 19.86
C CYS A 295 10.75 -1.27 20.82
N VAL A 296 10.94 -0.11 21.45
CA VAL A 296 9.95 0.50 22.35
C VAL A 296 8.68 0.89 21.59
N ARG A 297 8.82 1.50 20.42
CA ARG A 297 7.66 1.85 19.57
C ARG A 297 6.92 0.61 19.07
N LEU A 298 7.64 -0.47 18.72
CA LEU A 298 7.03 -1.74 18.32
C LEU A 298 6.25 -2.37 19.47
N ALA A 299 6.81 -2.39 20.68
CA ALA A 299 6.13 -2.87 21.89
C ALA A 299 4.85 -2.07 22.18
N SER A 300 4.92 -0.74 22.09
CA SER A 300 3.75 0.15 22.24
C SER A 300 2.67 -0.12 21.18
N ASP A 301 3.06 -0.39 19.93
CA ASP A 301 2.10 -0.73 18.87
C ASP A 301 1.42 -2.08 19.13
N LEU A 302 2.17 -3.08 19.60
CA LEU A 302 1.62 -4.39 19.96
C LEU A 302 0.59 -4.23 21.07
N ALA A 303 0.94 -3.54 22.17
CA ALA A 303 0.04 -3.29 23.28
C ALA A 303 -1.22 -2.53 22.86
N ARG A 304 -1.07 -1.43 22.12
CA ARG A 304 -2.19 -0.61 21.64
C ARG A 304 -3.15 -1.36 20.73
N LYS A 305 -2.63 -2.32 19.95
CA LYS A 305 -3.42 -3.13 19.02
C LYS A 305 -3.93 -4.43 19.64
N GLY A 306 -3.58 -4.75 20.87
CA GLY A 306 -4.01 -5.95 21.59
C GLY A 306 -3.33 -7.24 21.11
N TYR A 307 -2.07 -7.17 20.63
CA TYR A 307 -1.31 -8.34 20.17
C TYR A 307 -0.05 -8.59 21.00
N ALA A 308 0.34 -9.86 21.07
CA ALA A 308 1.68 -10.28 21.45
C ALA A 308 2.33 -11.10 20.33
N SER A 309 3.65 -11.15 20.29
CA SER A 309 4.42 -11.75 19.20
C SER A 309 5.30 -12.90 19.71
N LYS A 310 5.38 -13.99 18.94
CA LYS A 310 6.29 -15.11 19.21
C LYS A 310 7.53 -15.11 18.30
N THR A 311 7.56 -14.28 17.24
CA THR A 311 8.72 -14.18 16.34
C THR A 311 9.16 -12.74 16.22
N ILE A 312 10.40 -12.45 16.59
CA ILE A 312 11.01 -11.14 16.45
C ILE A 312 12.04 -11.18 15.33
N GLY A 313 11.97 -10.22 14.43
CA GLY A 313 12.89 -10.11 13.30
C GLY A 313 13.49 -8.72 13.16
N ILE A 314 14.60 -8.66 12.42
CA ILE A 314 15.23 -7.42 11.98
C ILE A 314 15.22 -7.34 10.46
N LYS A 315 15.22 -6.11 9.96
CA LYS A 315 15.51 -5.77 8.58
C LYS A 315 16.59 -4.72 8.54
N LEU A 316 17.65 -5.01 7.81
CA LEU A 316 18.72 -4.07 7.52
C LEU A 316 18.76 -3.81 6.02
N ARG A 317 19.02 -2.56 5.63
CA ARG A 317 19.38 -2.21 4.26
C ARG A 317 20.72 -1.52 4.28
N PHE A 318 21.62 -1.97 3.42
CA PHE A 318 22.96 -1.41 3.28
C PHE A 318 22.99 -0.22 2.30
N ASP A 319 24.13 0.42 2.19
CA ASP A 319 24.41 1.54 1.30
C ASP A 319 24.24 1.21 -0.19
N ASP A 320 24.40 -0.07 -0.59
CA ASP A 320 24.15 -0.59 -1.94
C ASP A 320 22.67 -1.05 -2.14
N PHE A 321 21.78 -0.66 -1.26
CA PHE A 321 20.34 -1.02 -1.24
C PHE A 321 20.03 -2.51 -1.06
N LYS A 322 21.02 -3.39 -0.91
CA LYS A 322 20.75 -4.79 -0.54
C LYS A 322 20.18 -4.87 0.86
N SER A 323 19.15 -5.69 1.02
CA SER A 323 18.48 -5.90 2.31
C SER A 323 18.78 -7.28 2.87
N VAL A 324 18.88 -7.36 4.18
CA VAL A 324 19.03 -8.62 4.94
C VAL A 324 17.98 -8.63 6.05
N THR A 325 17.34 -9.79 6.21
CA THR A 325 16.41 -10.06 7.31
C THR A 325 16.89 -11.25 8.13
N ARG A 326 16.65 -11.22 9.44
CA ARG A 326 16.88 -12.34 10.36
C ARG A 326 15.74 -12.37 11.37
N ASP A 327 15.25 -13.55 11.64
CA ASP A 327 14.18 -13.78 12.59
C ASP A 327 14.63 -14.73 13.71
N LEU A 328 14.01 -14.61 14.89
CA LEU A 328 14.16 -15.47 16.04
C LEU A 328 12.79 -15.75 16.64
N SER A 329 12.44 -17.04 16.78
CA SER A 329 11.24 -17.46 17.50
C SER A 329 11.52 -17.56 18.98
N LEU A 330 10.62 -17.03 19.80
CA LEU A 330 10.66 -17.05 21.25
C LEU A 330 9.88 -18.25 21.80
N PRO A 331 10.18 -18.73 23.02
CA PRO A 331 9.40 -19.80 23.64
C PRO A 331 7.97 -19.39 23.94
N ALA A 332 7.75 -18.12 24.27
CA ALA A 332 6.43 -17.55 24.61
C ALA A 332 6.17 -16.25 23.85
N HIS A 333 4.89 -15.88 23.72
CA HIS A 333 4.49 -14.59 23.18
C HIS A 333 4.91 -13.45 24.09
N THR A 334 5.30 -12.33 23.53
CA THR A 334 5.72 -11.13 24.26
C THR A 334 5.26 -9.86 23.59
N MET A 335 5.05 -8.82 24.38
CA MET A 335 4.96 -7.41 23.96
C MET A 335 5.93 -6.53 24.76
N ASP A 336 6.83 -7.16 25.55
CA ASP A 336 7.81 -6.45 26.35
C ASP A 336 8.96 -5.92 25.50
N ALA A 337 9.24 -4.62 25.61
CA ALA A 337 10.25 -3.94 24.81
C ALA A 337 11.67 -4.48 25.06
N THR A 338 11.99 -4.89 26.29
CA THR A 338 13.30 -5.43 26.67
C THR A 338 13.53 -6.80 26.03
N THR A 339 12.53 -7.65 26.07
CA THR A 339 12.54 -8.99 25.43
C THR A 339 12.64 -8.86 23.91
N ILE A 340 11.86 -7.96 23.30
CA ILE A 340 11.92 -7.66 21.87
C ILE A 340 13.34 -7.19 21.48
N ARG A 341 13.90 -6.23 22.24
CA ARG A 341 15.23 -5.69 21.97
C ARG A 341 16.33 -6.74 22.11
N ARG A 342 16.23 -7.63 23.11
CA ARG A 342 17.19 -8.74 23.30
C ARG A 342 17.12 -9.72 22.12
N ALA A 343 15.91 -10.16 21.72
CA ALA A 343 15.71 -11.08 20.60
C ALA A 343 16.18 -10.49 19.26
N ALA A 344 15.83 -9.21 19.00
CA ALA A 344 16.31 -8.51 17.82
C ALA A 344 17.83 -8.32 17.85
N GLY A 345 18.45 -8.13 19.02
CA GLY A 345 19.90 -8.11 19.22
C GLY A 345 20.59 -9.43 18.83
N GLU A 346 19.98 -10.55 19.20
CA GLU A 346 20.47 -11.88 18.78
C GLU A 346 20.36 -12.05 17.24
N CYS A 347 19.35 -11.47 16.62
CA CYS A 347 19.25 -11.43 15.16
C CYS A 347 20.38 -10.58 14.53
N LEU A 348 20.74 -9.44 15.12
CA LEU A 348 21.83 -8.58 14.64
C LEU A 348 23.19 -9.26 14.68
N LYS A 349 23.48 -10.10 15.71
CA LYS A 349 24.73 -10.86 15.82
C LYS A 349 24.96 -11.82 14.66
N ARG A 350 23.92 -12.20 13.92
CA ARG A 350 23.97 -13.11 12.77
C ARG A 350 24.13 -12.41 11.43
N VAL A 351 24.43 -11.10 11.45
CA VAL A 351 24.61 -10.30 10.23
C VAL A 351 26.01 -9.68 10.24
N ASP A 352 26.69 -9.76 9.10
CA ASP A 352 27.93 -8.99 8.89
C ASP A 352 27.59 -7.50 8.79
N LEU A 353 28.15 -6.72 9.72
CA LEU A 353 27.94 -5.28 9.86
C LEU A 353 29.15 -4.44 9.45
N THR A 354 30.04 -4.99 8.65
CA THR A 354 31.23 -4.26 8.13
C THR A 354 30.83 -3.15 7.17
N ARG A 355 29.69 -3.27 6.50
CA ARG A 355 29.15 -2.30 5.55
C ARG A 355 28.32 -1.24 6.26
N ARG A 356 28.21 -0.06 5.62
CA ARG A 356 27.33 1.01 6.12
C ARG A 356 25.86 0.62 6.00
N LEU A 357 25.10 1.00 6.99
CA LEU A 357 23.68 0.78 7.09
C LEU A 357 22.90 2.03 6.65
N ARG A 358 21.94 1.83 5.78
CA ARG A 358 21.01 2.86 5.31
C ARG A 358 19.70 2.84 6.07
N LEU A 359 19.24 1.65 6.50
CA LEU A 359 17.95 1.44 7.16
C LEU A 359 18.09 0.37 8.24
N LEU A 360 17.36 0.56 9.32
CA LEU A 360 17.17 -0.43 10.37
C LEU A 360 15.67 -0.57 10.67
N GLY A 361 15.19 -1.82 10.76
CA GLY A 361 13.84 -2.16 11.14
C GLY A 361 13.78 -3.30 12.12
N VAL A 362 12.71 -3.33 12.94
CA VAL A 362 12.35 -4.43 13.85
C VAL A 362 10.92 -4.86 13.54
N ARG A 363 10.67 -6.17 13.48
CA ARG A 363 9.40 -6.79 13.11
C ARG A 363 8.96 -7.78 14.19
N ALA A 364 7.66 -7.77 14.47
CA ALA A 364 6.95 -8.75 15.28
C ALA A 364 6.08 -9.60 14.34
N GLY A 365 6.28 -10.91 14.35
CA GLY A 365 5.51 -11.90 13.59
C GLY A 365 4.98 -13.00 14.50
N ALA A 366 4.26 -13.98 13.92
CA ALA A 366 3.53 -14.99 14.69
C ALA A 366 2.73 -14.31 15.83
N LEU A 367 1.83 -13.41 15.41
CA LEU A 367 1.01 -12.62 16.32
C LEU A 367 -0.12 -13.48 16.88
N ALA A 368 -0.44 -13.27 18.17
CA ALA A 368 -1.67 -13.75 18.79
C ALA A 368 -2.36 -12.59 19.48
N THR A 369 -3.70 -12.59 19.53
CA THR A 369 -4.43 -11.59 20.29
C THR A 369 -4.24 -11.82 21.80
N LEU A 370 -4.31 -10.77 22.60
CA LEU A 370 -4.24 -10.92 24.04
C LEU A 370 -5.42 -11.74 24.59
N ALA A 371 -6.57 -11.69 23.91
CA ALA A 371 -7.74 -12.50 24.25
C ALA A 371 -7.46 -13.99 24.07
N ASP A 372 -6.83 -14.42 22.97
CA ASP A 372 -6.48 -15.81 22.73
C ASP A 372 -5.45 -16.36 23.72
N LEU A 373 -4.57 -15.49 24.23
CA LEU A 373 -3.53 -15.88 25.19
C LEU A 373 -4.06 -16.00 26.63
N VAL A 374 -5.16 -15.32 26.95
CA VAL A 374 -5.79 -15.37 28.28
C VAL A 374 -6.87 -16.44 28.35
N ALA A 375 -7.46 -16.84 27.23
CA ALA A 375 -8.44 -17.92 27.19
C ALA A 375 -7.80 -19.22 27.71
N PRO A 376 -8.40 -19.92 28.71
CA PRO A 376 -7.88 -21.21 29.16
C PRO A 376 -7.85 -22.15 27.97
N GLN A 377 -6.73 -22.85 27.75
CA GLN A 377 -6.61 -23.90 26.77
C GLN A 377 -7.63 -25.01 27.10
N ALA A 378 -8.85 -24.85 26.62
CA ALA A 378 -9.81 -25.94 26.56
C ALA A 378 -9.25 -26.95 25.58
N SER A 379 -8.72 -28.06 26.14
CA SER A 379 -8.40 -29.34 25.57
C SER A 379 -8.38 -29.39 24.04
N ALA A 380 -7.19 -29.56 23.49
CA ALA A 380 -6.99 -30.04 22.13
C ALA A 380 -7.55 -31.46 22.00
N ALA A 381 -8.80 -31.59 21.62
CA ALA A 381 -9.42 -32.79 21.09
C ALA A 381 -10.14 -32.41 19.80
N SER A 382 -9.51 -32.87 18.71
CA SER A 382 -10.10 -33.12 17.39
C SER A 382 -11.12 -32.12 16.83
N ALA A 383 -10.62 -31.19 16.00
CA ALA A 383 -11.31 -30.78 14.81
C ALA A 383 -10.27 -30.62 13.69
N GLU A 384 -10.11 -31.63 12.86
CA GLU A 384 -9.48 -31.52 11.56
C GLU A 384 -10.26 -30.50 10.75
N ARG A 385 -9.69 -29.30 10.61
CA ARG A 385 -10.12 -28.34 9.61
C ARG A 385 -9.51 -28.78 8.28
N PRO A 386 -10.29 -28.91 7.22
CA PRO A 386 -9.72 -29.18 5.90
C PRO A 386 -8.74 -28.05 5.55
N ALA A 387 -7.52 -28.44 5.23
CA ALA A 387 -6.50 -27.52 4.77
C ALA A 387 -6.92 -26.96 3.42
N VAL A 388 -7.45 -25.76 3.40
CA VAL A 388 -7.57 -24.96 2.20
C VAL A 388 -6.15 -24.45 1.90
N HIS A 389 -5.50 -25.08 0.94
CA HIS A 389 -4.24 -24.61 0.39
C HIS A 389 -4.51 -23.30 -0.39
N GLU A 390 -4.45 -22.16 0.30
CA GLU A 390 -4.29 -20.89 -0.39
C GLU A 390 -2.85 -20.79 -0.92
N PRO A 391 -2.64 -20.46 -2.20
CA PRO A 391 -1.32 -20.10 -2.67
C PRO A 391 -0.89 -18.83 -1.94
N GLN A 392 0.18 -18.92 -1.16
CA GLN A 392 0.80 -17.79 -0.47
C GLN A 392 1.42 -16.84 -1.49
N ALA A 393 0.62 -15.93 -2.02
CA ALA A 393 1.13 -14.70 -2.58
C ALA A 393 1.35 -13.73 -1.42
N SER A 394 2.55 -13.71 -0.87
CA SER A 394 2.99 -12.65 0.03
C SER A 394 3.12 -11.37 -0.78
N TYR A 395 2.02 -10.61 -0.88
CA TYR A 395 2.06 -9.23 -1.35
C TYR A 395 2.63 -8.36 -0.23
N SER A 396 3.95 -8.35 -0.09
CA SER A 396 4.62 -7.17 0.40
C SER A 396 4.52 -6.16 -0.74
N LEU A 397 3.72 -5.11 -0.57
CA LEU A 397 3.84 -3.93 -1.39
C LEU A 397 5.28 -3.43 -1.23
N PRO A 398 6.15 -3.50 -2.26
CA PRO A 398 7.43 -2.84 -2.21
C PRO A 398 7.16 -1.36 -2.46
N LEU A 399 6.92 -0.60 -1.38
CA LEU A 399 6.93 0.85 -1.49
C LEU A 399 8.32 1.38 -1.88
N PHE A 400 9.35 0.52 -1.85
CA PHE A 400 10.74 0.92 -2.09
C PHE A 400 11.60 -0.26 -2.53
N ASP A 401 11.57 -0.66 -3.81
CA ASP A 401 12.66 -1.42 -4.41
C ASP A 401 12.99 -0.91 -5.81
N ASP A 402 14.21 -0.36 -5.90
CA ASP A 402 15.05 -0.16 -7.06
C ASP A 402 14.62 0.86 -8.13
N ALA A 403 15.21 2.08 -8.02
CA ALA A 403 15.62 2.81 -9.20
C ALA A 403 16.92 2.17 -9.74
N PRO A 404 17.07 1.92 -11.06
CA PRO A 404 18.32 1.46 -11.64
C PRO A 404 19.40 2.55 -11.52
N PRO A 405 20.71 2.18 -11.44
CA PRO A 405 21.79 3.13 -11.59
C PRO A 405 21.86 3.55 -13.06
N GLY A 406 21.95 4.83 -13.29
CA GLY A 406 22.17 5.48 -14.55
C GLY A 406 22.33 6.95 -14.33
#